data_4967411927becff61512b452fb0e0481
#
_entry.id   4967411927becff61512b452fb0e0481
#
_cell.length_a   1.000
_cell.length_b   1.000
_cell.length_c   1.000
_cell.angle_alpha   90.00
_cell.angle_beta   90.00
_cell.angle_gamma   90.00
#
_symmetry.space_group_name_H-M   'P 1'
#
loop_
_entity.id
_entity.type
_entity.pdbx_description
1 polymer ?
#
loop_
_entity_poly.entity_id
_entity_poly.type
_entity_poly.pdbx_seq_one_letter_code
_entity_poly.pdbx_strand_id
1 'polypeptide(L)'
;MCTSIVEIVNAEGSGKGEHGWFDLTNSVVSYDHPHHALLEEAITIDFVNASLGPSARVAVEITLQSAKELSAALLRAIAAAEVVEGIRLRET
;
A
#
# COMPACT_ATOMS: atom_id res chain seq x y z
N MET A 1 19.00 -9.17 16.80
CA MET A 1 19.06 -9.18 15.33
C MET A 1 17.71 -8.82 14.75
N CYS A 2 17.68 -7.83 13.91
CA CYS A 2 16.44 -7.45 13.24
C CYS A 2 16.24 -8.33 12.01
N THR A 3 15.06 -8.91 11.89
CA THR A 3 14.67 -9.64 10.70
C THR A 3 13.66 -8.79 9.93
N SER A 4 14.08 -8.32 8.77
CA SER A 4 13.18 -7.56 7.89
C SER A 4 12.48 -8.48 6.92
N ILE A 5 11.17 -8.35 6.84
CA ILE A 5 10.35 -9.02 5.84
C ILE A 5 9.93 -7.93 4.85
N VAL A 6 10.26 -8.13 3.59
CA VAL A 6 9.99 -7.13 2.55
C VAL A 6 9.28 -7.78 1.37
N GLU A 7 8.14 -7.20 0.98
CA GLU A 7 7.37 -7.61 -0.19
C GLU A 7 7.26 -6.42 -1.13
N ILE A 8 7.61 -6.60 -2.38
CA ILE A 8 7.51 -5.54 -3.40
C ILE A 8 6.54 -6.01 -4.47
N VAL A 9 5.52 -5.20 -4.71
CA VAL A 9 4.51 -5.52 -5.71
C VAL A 9 4.33 -4.35 -6.67
N ASN A 10 3.81 -4.63 -7.85
CA ASN A 10 3.43 -3.58 -8.79
C ASN A 10 2.21 -2.85 -8.24
N ALA A 11 2.17 -1.55 -8.44
CA ALA A 11 1.02 -0.72 -8.08
C ALA A 11 0.76 0.27 -9.20
N GLU A 12 -0.37 0.14 -9.83
CA GLU A 12 -0.81 1.07 -10.87
C GLU A 12 -1.85 2.01 -10.28
N GLY A 13 -1.64 3.28 -10.42
CA GLY A 13 -2.57 4.28 -9.89
C GLY A 13 -1.85 5.57 -9.59
N SER A 14 -2.45 6.37 -8.73
CA SER A 14 -1.89 7.66 -8.32
C SER A 14 -1.86 7.78 -6.81
N GLY A 15 -0.85 8.43 -6.31
CA GLY A 15 -0.72 8.73 -4.88
C GLY A 15 -0.44 10.20 -4.67
N LYS A 16 -0.88 10.72 -3.53
CA LYS A 16 -0.61 12.09 -3.16
C LYS A 16 0.60 12.13 -2.22
N GLY A 17 1.69 12.66 -2.72
CA GLY A 17 2.92 12.82 -1.97
C GLY A 17 3.16 14.27 -1.56
N GLU A 18 4.40 14.55 -1.20
CA GLU A 18 4.83 15.86 -0.71
C GLU A 18 4.57 17.00 -1.70
N HIS A 19 4.73 16.71 -2.99
CA HIS A 19 4.60 17.72 -4.05
C HIS A 19 3.33 17.58 -4.88
N GLY A 20 2.34 16.83 -4.37
CA GLY A 20 1.07 16.62 -5.07
C GLY A 20 0.91 15.18 -5.55
N TRP A 21 0.01 14.99 -6.51
CA TRP A 21 -0.28 13.67 -7.04
C TRP A 21 0.79 13.23 -8.04
N PHE A 22 1.12 11.96 -8.01
CA PHE A 22 2.07 11.36 -8.93
C PHE A 22 1.66 9.92 -9.27
N ASP A 23 2.11 9.44 -10.42
CA ASP A 23 1.83 8.06 -10.83
C ASP A 23 2.66 7.09 -10.00
N LEU A 24 2.00 6.01 -9.56
CA LEU A 24 2.66 4.96 -8.80
C LEU A 24 3.21 3.89 -9.72
N THR A 25 4.30 3.25 -9.31
CA THR A 25 4.82 2.07 -10.01
C THR A 25 4.86 0.85 -9.10
N ASN A 26 5.14 1.05 -7.82
CA ASN A 26 5.32 -0.06 -6.89
C ASN A 26 4.78 0.27 -5.52
N SER A 27 4.44 -0.79 -4.78
CA SER A 27 4.22 -0.72 -3.35
C SER A 27 5.23 -1.62 -2.66
N VAL A 28 5.83 -1.12 -1.60
CA VAL A 28 6.78 -1.87 -0.78
C VAL A 28 6.16 -2.06 0.60
N VAL A 29 5.96 -3.31 0.99
CA VAL A 29 5.39 -3.66 2.29
C VAL A 29 6.47 -4.35 3.11
N SER A 30 6.71 -3.87 4.31
CA SER A 30 7.73 -4.47 5.15
C SER A 30 7.31 -4.54 6.62
N TYR A 31 7.97 -5.40 7.35
CA TYR A 31 7.85 -5.52 8.80
C TYR A 31 9.21 -5.16 9.40
N ASP A 32 9.27 -4.04 10.08
CA ASP A 32 10.53 -3.51 10.57
C ASP A 32 10.28 -2.49 11.69
N HIS A 33 11.35 -1.91 12.20
CA HIS A 33 11.27 -0.83 13.17
C HIS A 33 10.66 0.42 12.54
N PRO A 34 9.64 1.02 13.16
CA PRO A 34 9.08 2.26 12.63
C PRO A 34 10.01 3.44 12.89
N HIS A 35 9.91 4.45 12.01
CA HIS A 35 10.68 5.69 12.14
C HIS A 35 9.90 6.79 12.85
N HIS A 36 8.59 6.76 12.78
CA HIS A 36 7.73 7.83 13.29
C HIS A 36 6.68 7.36 14.29
N ALA A 37 6.12 6.18 14.11
CA ALA A 37 5.15 5.63 15.05
C ALA A 37 5.83 5.19 16.35
N LEU A 38 5.14 5.34 17.48
CA LEU A 38 5.65 4.92 18.78
C LEU A 38 5.36 3.42 18.99
N LEU A 39 6.01 2.59 18.19
CA LEU A 39 5.83 1.15 18.19
C LEU A 39 7.21 0.49 18.14
N GLU A 40 7.37 -0.67 18.76
CA GLU A 40 8.62 -1.44 18.65
C GLU A 40 8.79 -1.96 17.24
N GLU A 41 7.72 -2.50 16.65
CA GLU A 41 7.71 -3.03 15.29
C GLU A 41 6.44 -2.57 14.60
N ALA A 42 6.52 -2.40 13.30
CA ALA A 42 5.40 -1.95 12.50
C ALA A 42 5.39 -2.59 11.12
N ILE A 43 4.19 -2.65 10.54
CA ILE A 43 4.06 -2.89 9.11
C ILE A 43 4.20 -1.51 8.46
N THR A 44 5.16 -1.39 7.54
CA THR A 44 5.35 -0.17 6.76
C THR A 44 4.87 -0.41 5.34
N ILE A 45 4.17 0.56 4.79
CA ILE A 45 3.68 0.50 3.41
C ILE A 45 4.12 1.76 2.71
N ASP A 46 4.91 1.61 1.65
CA ASP A 46 5.35 2.72 0.82
C ASP A 46 4.80 2.53 -0.59
N PHE A 47 4.19 3.57 -1.13
CA PHE A 47 3.81 3.61 -2.53
C PHE A 47 4.78 4.57 -3.22
N VAL A 48 5.43 4.11 -4.27
CA VAL A 48 6.55 4.85 -4.84
C VAL A 48 6.52 4.88 -6.36
N ASN A 49 7.25 5.85 -6.91
CA ASN A 49 7.69 5.86 -8.29
C ASN A 49 9.17 6.26 -8.31
N ALA A 50 10.02 5.26 -8.37
CA ALA A 50 11.47 5.46 -8.27
C ALA A 50 12.03 6.34 -9.39
N SER A 51 11.40 6.35 -10.57
CA SER A 51 11.84 7.16 -11.70
C SER A 51 11.65 8.66 -11.46
N LEU A 52 10.78 9.04 -10.51
CA LEU A 52 10.52 10.44 -10.18
C LEU A 52 11.32 10.92 -8.96
N GLY A 53 12.16 10.06 -8.39
CA GLY A 53 13.01 10.41 -7.25
C GLY A 53 12.40 10.03 -5.91
N PRO A 54 13.18 10.23 -4.82
CA PRO A 54 12.77 9.79 -3.47
C PRO A 54 11.57 10.53 -2.88
N SER A 55 11.23 11.71 -3.40
CA SER A 55 10.06 12.47 -2.92
C SER A 55 8.75 11.94 -3.48
N ALA A 56 8.78 11.11 -4.54
CA ALA A 56 7.60 10.46 -5.09
C ALA A 56 7.27 9.21 -4.26
N ARG A 57 6.75 9.47 -3.06
CA ARG A 57 6.54 8.43 -2.06
C ARG A 57 5.38 8.79 -1.14
N VAL A 58 4.54 7.80 -0.87
CA VAL A 58 3.53 7.88 0.19
C VAL A 58 3.82 6.76 1.18
N ALA A 59 4.09 7.09 2.42
CA ALA A 59 4.52 6.13 3.43
C ALA A 59 3.59 6.11 4.64
N VAL A 60 3.32 4.91 5.14
CA VAL A 60 2.59 4.73 6.40
C VAL A 60 3.28 3.67 7.26
N GLU A 61 3.10 3.80 8.58
CA GLU A 61 3.58 2.85 9.57
C GLU A 61 2.38 2.48 10.44
N ILE A 62 1.98 1.23 10.44
CA ILE A 62 0.78 0.79 11.14
C ILE A 62 1.06 -0.45 12.00
N THR A 63 0.19 -0.70 12.97
CA THR A 63 0.31 -1.88 13.81
C THR A 63 0.01 -3.15 12.99
N LEU A 64 0.48 -4.29 13.48
CA LEU A 64 0.16 -5.57 12.87
C LEU A 64 -1.36 -5.79 12.82
N GLN A 65 -2.07 -5.42 13.88
CA GLN A 65 -3.53 -5.56 13.92
C GLN A 65 -4.21 -4.67 12.87
N SER A 66 -3.78 -3.43 12.74
CA SER A 66 -4.30 -2.53 11.70
C SER A 66 -4.01 -3.05 10.30
N ALA A 67 -2.85 -3.64 10.09
CA ALA A 67 -2.49 -4.26 8.81
C ALA A 67 -3.43 -5.41 8.46
N LYS A 68 -3.78 -6.23 9.45
CA LYS A 68 -4.75 -7.33 9.27
C LYS A 68 -6.12 -6.80 8.86
N GLU A 69 -6.59 -5.76 9.54
CA GLU A 69 -7.89 -5.15 9.25
C GLU A 69 -7.90 -4.50 7.87
N LEU A 70 -6.82 -3.83 7.50
CA LEU A 70 -6.67 -3.23 6.17
C LEU A 70 -6.67 -4.31 5.09
N SER A 71 -5.93 -5.38 5.30
CA SER A 71 -5.87 -6.51 4.37
C SER A 71 -7.25 -7.12 4.14
N ALA A 72 -8.00 -7.34 5.21
CA ALA A 72 -9.36 -7.88 5.12
C ALA A 72 -10.30 -6.91 4.40
N ALA A 73 -10.18 -5.61 4.67
CA ALA A 73 -10.98 -4.58 4.01
C ALA A 73 -10.68 -4.52 2.51
N LEU A 74 -9.41 -4.64 2.12
CA LEU A 74 -9.01 -4.70 0.71
C LEU A 74 -9.65 -5.89 0.01
N LEU A 75 -9.60 -7.07 0.64
CA LEU A 75 -10.19 -8.28 0.06
C LEU A 75 -11.70 -8.13 -0.13
N ARG A 76 -12.39 -7.54 0.85
CA ARG A 76 -13.84 -7.29 0.73
C ARG A 76 -14.16 -6.31 -0.39
N ALA A 77 -13.39 -5.23 -0.50
CA ALA A 77 -13.60 -4.22 -1.54
C ALA A 77 -13.35 -4.81 -2.93
N ILE A 78 -12.30 -5.61 -3.06
CA ILE A 78 -11.97 -6.30 -4.32
C ILE A 78 -13.12 -7.23 -4.73
N ALA A 79 -13.59 -8.05 -3.80
CA ALA A 79 -14.69 -8.99 -4.08
C ALA A 79 -15.96 -8.24 -4.52
N ALA A 80 -16.30 -7.15 -3.84
CA ALA A 80 -17.44 -6.32 -4.20
C ALA A 80 -17.26 -5.65 -5.57
N ALA A 81 -16.05 -5.16 -5.85
CA ALA A 81 -15.74 -4.53 -7.14
C ALA A 81 -15.84 -5.53 -8.29
N GLU A 82 -15.38 -6.77 -8.07
CA GLU A 82 -15.47 -7.81 -9.09
C GLU A 82 -16.90 -8.16 -9.44
N VAL A 83 -17.80 -8.15 -8.47
CA VAL A 83 -19.24 -8.33 -8.73
C VAL A 83 -19.78 -7.18 -9.60
N VAL A 84 -19.46 -5.94 -9.26
CA VAL A 84 -19.89 -4.77 -10.02
C VAL A 84 -19.32 -4.82 -11.46
N GLU A 85 -18.04 -5.12 -11.62
CA GLU A 85 -17.41 -5.23 -12.94
C GLU A 85 -18.03 -6.38 -13.75
N GLY A 86 -18.34 -7.51 -13.11
CA GLY A 86 -19.00 -8.64 -13.74
C GLY A 86 -20.39 -8.27 -14.26
N ILE A 87 -21.15 -7.52 -13.49
CA ILE A 87 -22.46 -7.02 -13.92
C ILE A 87 -22.32 -6.07 -15.10
N ARG A 88 -21.40 -5.12 -15.00
CA ARG A 88 -21.13 -4.14 -16.06
C ARG A 88 -20.75 -4.79 -17.37
N LEU A 89 -19.88 -5.79 -17.32
CA LEU A 89 -19.45 -6.54 -18.50
C LEU A 89 -20.62 -7.32 -19.15
N ARG A 90 -21.56 -7.82 -18.33
CA ARG A 90 -22.71 -8.54 -18.84
C ARG A 90 -23.75 -7.63 -19.48
N GLU A 91 -23.76 -6.34 -19.13
CA GLU A 91 -24.69 -5.35 -19.68
C GLU A 91 -24.20 -4.74 -21.01
N THR A 92 -22.93 -4.93 -21.34
CA THR A 92 -22.36 -4.47 -22.60
C THR A 92 -22.32 -5.62 -23.64
#